data_8ba4102b50c83094466ad3ecb42a80f9
#
_entry.id   8ba4102b50c83094466ad3ecb42a80f9
#
_cell.length_a   1.000
_cell.length_b   1.000
_cell.length_c   1.000
_cell.angle_alpha   90.00
_cell.angle_beta   90.00
_cell.angle_gamma   90.00
#
_symmetry.space_group_name_H-M   'P 1'
#
loop_
_entity.id
_entity.type
_entity.pdbx_description
1 polymer ?
#
loop_
_entity_poly.entity_id
_entity_poly.type
_entity_poly.pdbx_seq_one_letter_code
_entity_poly.pdbx_strand_id
1 'polypeptide(L)'
;MHEVPVVVVEADNLKSLELAIIENVQRKDLNSIEEAESYKKLIEKFGYDHEKVSKFIGKSRSHISNSIRLLSLPEKLIDLIRNNKISQGHAKILIGLENALFLAEKIIKKKLSVRQTENLVRILRSRSKSTYKSKDSNIIATENDLTDKIGMRVILNNKKNNTGTITFVYKGYDQLDRLINIIKKNY
;
A
#
# COMPACT_ATOMS: atom_id res chain seq x y z
N MET A 1 41.68 -8.45 -36.78
CA MET A 1 40.33 -7.79 -36.75
C MET A 1 39.33 -8.90 -36.53
N HIS A 2 38.45 -8.76 -35.53
CA HIS A 2 37.36 -9.72 -35.35
C HIS A 2 36.17 -9.24 -36.15
N GLU A 3 35.66 -10.06 -37.04
CA GLU A 3 34.44 -9.79 -37.80
C GLU A 3 33.25 -10.05 -36.88
N VAL A 4 32.33 -9.08 -36.82
CA VAL A 4 31.10 -9.19 -36.06
C VAL A 4 29.91 -9.17 -37.04
N PRO A 5 28.98 -10.14 -36.96
CA PRO A 5 27.81 -10.13 -37.81
C PRO A 5 26.91 -8.93 -37.43
N VAL A 6 26.58 -8.11 -38.43
CA VAL A 6 25.74 -6.92 -38.25
C VAL A 6 24.54 -6.99 -39.20
N VAL A 7 23.39 -6.51 -38.71
CA VAL A 7 22.19 -6.29 -39.52
C VAL A 7 22.04 -4.78 -39.70
N VAL A 8 22.14 -4.31 -40.92
CA VAL A 8 21.93 -2.89 -41.25
C VAL A 8 20.44 -2.65 -41.41
N VAL A 9 19.89 -1.74 -40.57
CA VAL A 9 18.48 -1.34 -40.62
C VAL A 9 18.44 0.17 -40.92
N GLU A 10 17.69 0.56 -41.93
CA GLU A 10 17.39 1.98 -42.19
C GLU A 10 16.36 2.43 -41.15
N ALA A 11 16.78 3.32 -40.26
CA ALA A 11 15.93 3.89 -39.23
C ALA A 11 16.24 5.37 -39.04
N ASP A 12 15.21 6.17 -38.90
CA ASP A 12 15.37 7.54 -38.42
C ASP A 12 15.77 7.56 -36.94
N ASN A 13 16.12 8.72 -36.40
CA ASN A 13 16.56 8.88 -35.03
C ASN A 13 15.51 8.39 -34.00
N LEU A 14 14.22 8.56 -34.34
CA LEU A 14 13.12 8.16 -33.47
C LEU A 14 12.96 6.65 -33.43
N LYS A 15 13.02 6.01 -34.61
CA LYS A 15 12.94 4.56 -34.77
C LYS A 15 14.14 3.84 -34.18
N SER A 16 15.32 4.43 -34.33
CA SER A 16 16.56 3.92 -33.72
C SER A 16 16.47 3.94 -32.20
N LEU A 17 15.94 5.03 -31.61
CA LEU A 17 15.73 5.11 -30.15
C LEU A 17 14.66 4.10 -29.67
N GLU A 18 13.59 3.91 -30.44
CA GLU A 18 12.56 2.90 -30.16
C GLU A 18 13.18 1.51 -30.07
N LEU A 19 13.91 1.10 -31.10
CA LEU A 19 14.55 -0.20 -31.15
C LEU A 19 15.56 -0.41 -30.00
N ALA A 20 16.33 0.63 -29.68
CA ALA A 20 17.28 0.58 -28.57
C ALA A 20 16.58 0.41 -27.20
N ILE A 21 15.42 1.06 -26.97
CA ILE A 21 14.65 0.88 -25.74
C ILE A 21 14.05 -0.53 -25.69
N ILE A 22 13.50 -1.04 -26.78
CA ILE A 22 12.91 -2.37 -26.85
C ILE A 22 13.98 -3.44 -26.59
N GLU A 23 15.15 -3.32 -27.24
CA GLU A 23 16.26 -4.25 -27.01
C GLU A 23 16.71 -4.23 -25.56
N ASN A 24 16.89 -3.03 -24.99
CA ASN A 24 17.30 -2.89 -23.60
C ASN A 24 16.27 -3.53 -22.63
N VAL A 25 14.97 -3.38 -22.89
CA VAL A 25 13.91 -3.97 -22.05
C VAL A 25 13.88 -5.52 -22.14
N GLN A 26 14.35 -6.09 -23.24
CA GLN A 26 14.43 -7.55 -23.41
C GLN A 26 15.64 -8.19 -22.69
N ARG A 27 16.53 -7.38 -22.11
CA ARG A 27 17.65 -7.90 -21.30
C ARG A 27 17.14 -8.56 -20.02
N LYS A 28 17.77 -9.68 -19.67
CA LYS A 28 17.36 -10.49 -18.51
C LYS A 28 17.75 -9.88 -17.14
N ASP A 29 18.62 -8.87 -17.14
CA ASP A 29 19.28 -8.34 -15.94
C ASP A 29 18.67 -7.02 -15.44
N LEU A 30 17.56 -6.57 -16.03
CA LEU A 30 16.93 -5.31 -15.64
C LEU A 30 16.32 -5.38 -14.26
N ASN A 31 16.57 -4.33 -13.48
CA ASN A 31 15.83 -4.08 -12.26
C ASN A 31 14.37 -3.69 -12.59
N SER A 32 13.43 -4.02 -11.72
CA SER A 32 12.00 -3.72 -11.90
C SER A 32 11.69 -2.23 -12.02
N ILE A 33 12.56 -1.34 -11.54
CA ILE A 33 12.42 0.12 -11.72
C ILE A 33 12.90 0.54 -13.11
N GLU A 34 14.04 0.03 -13.57
CA GLU A 34 14.56 0.28 -14.92
C GLU A 34 13.59 -0.22 -15.99
N GLU A 35 12.99 -1.39 -15.75
CA GLU A 35 11.93 -1.95 -16.58
C GLU A 35 10.72 -0.99 -16.65
N ALA A 36 10.27 -0.46 -15.51
CA ALA A 36 9.17 0.47 -15.43
C ALA A 36 9.47 1.81 -16.11
N GLU A 37 10.68 2.34 -15.95
CA GLU A 37 11.15 3.57 -16.61
C GLU A 37 11.18 3.41 -18.14
N SER A 38 11.61 2.25 -18.62
CA SER A 38 11.63 1.94 -20.05
C SER A 38 10.22 1.88 -20.64
N TYR A 39 9.27 1.27 -19.95
CA TYR A 39 7.87 1.25 -20.35
C TYR A 39 7.27 2.67 -20.38
N LYS A 40 7.57 3.48 -19.37
CA LYS A 40 7.13 4.86 -19.31
C LYS A 40 7.68 5.67 -20.49
N LYS A 41 8.97 5.50 -20.83
CA LYS A 41 9.59 6.15 -21.98
C LYS A 41 8.93 5.77 -23.32
N LEU A 42 8.56 4.49 -23.50
CA LEU A 42 7.83 4.05 -24.68
C LEU A 42 6.46 4.74 -24.82
N ILE A 43 5.75 4.89 -23.71
CA ILE A 43 4.45 5.56 -23.70
C ILE A 43 4.59 7.05 -23.95
N GLU A 44 5.47 7.75 -23.24
CA GLU A 44 5.58 9.20 -23.29
C GLU A 44 6.23 9.71 -24.56
N LYS A 45 7.27 9.02 -25.10
CA LYS A 45 8.00 9.48 -26.27
C LYS A 45 7.38 9.03 -27.58
N PHE A 46 6.76 7.85 -27.60
CA PHE A 46 6.23 7.25 -28.84
C PHE A 46 4.70 7.21 -28.88
N GLY A 47 4.02 7.69 -27.82
CA GLY A 47 2.56 7.71 -27.75
C GLY A 47 1.93 6.31 -27.73
N TYR A 48 2.67 5.30 -27.24
CA TYR A 48 2.16 3.94 -27.16
C TYR A 48 1.19 3.79 -25.99
N ASP A 49 0.13 3.04 -26.21
CA ASP A 49 -0.72 2.59 -25.12
C ASP A 49 -0.13 1.33 -24.43
N HIS A 50 -0.66 0.99 -23.26
CA HIS A 50 -0.19 -0.17 -22.48
C HIS A 50 -0.34 -1.49 -23.25
N GLU A 51 -1.33 -1.57 -24.16
CA GLU A 51 -1.57 -2.78 -24.94
C GLU A 51 -0.49 -2.96 -26.02
N LYS A 52 -0.15 -1.89 -26.72
CA LYS A 52 0.93 -1.90 -27.73
C LYS A 52 2.26 -2.25 -27.10
N VAL A 53 2.62 -1.63 -25.96
CA VAL A 53 3.84 -1.97 -25.20
C VAL A 53 3.82 -3.44 -24.78
N SER A 54 2.69 -3.96 -24.30
CA SER A 54 2.57 -5.36 -23.88
C SER A 54 2.83 -6.35 -25.01
N LYS A 55 2.34 -6.07 -26.22
CA LYS A 55 2.58 -6.87 -27.43
C LYS A 55 4.05 -6.87 -27.85
N PHE A 56 4.71 -5.70 -27.83
CA PHE A 56 6.13 -5.58 -28.19
C PHE A 56 7.05 -6.33 -27.20
N ILE A 57 6.75 -6.23 -25.92
CA ILE A 57 7.59 -6.81 -24.85
C ILE A 57 7.23 -8.26 -24.57
N GLY A 58 6.09 -8.77 -25.02
CA GLY A 58 5.61 -10.13 -24.72
C GLY A 58 5.18 -10.31 -23.26
N LYS A 59 4.73 -9.21 -22.58
CA LYS A 59 4.20 -9.24 -21.23
C LYS A 59 2.71 -8.91 -21.23
N SER A 60 1.99 -9.21 -20.14
CA SER A 60 0.58 -8.83 -20.05
C SER A 60 0.42 -7.31 -19.86
N ARG A 61 -0.68 -6.74 -20.35
CA ARG A 61 -1.05 -5.33 -20.12
C ARG A 61 -1.07 -4.96 -18.64
N SER A 62 -1.55 -5.89 -17.80
CA SER A 62 -1.57 -5.70 -16.35
C SER A 62 -0.15 -5.64 -15.74
N HIS A 63 0.80 -6.40 -16.30
CA HIS A 63 2.20 -6.32 -15.89
C HIS A 63 2.76 -4.93 -16.19
N ILE A 64 2.61 -4.43 -17.41
CA ILE A 64 3.06 -3.09 -17.82
C ILE A 64 2.49 -2.00 -16.91
N SER A 65 1.16 -2.01 -16.72
CA SER A 65 0.50 -1.03 -15.86
C SER A 65 0.99 -1.08 -14.41
N ASN A 66 1.18 -2.28 -13.85
CA ASN A 66 1.67 -2.44 -12.49
C ASN A 66 3.13 -2.03 -12.33
N SER A 67 3.97 -2.27 -13.34
CA SER A 67 5.37 -1.83 -13.32
C SER A 67 5.46 -0.31 -13.34
N ILE A 68 4.73 0.36 -14.23
CA ILE A 68 4.71 1.84 -14.30
C ILE A 68 4.21 2.44 -12.98
N ARG A 69 3.23 1.83 -12.32
CA ARG A 69 2.76 2.30 -11.01
C ARG A 69 3.83 2.27 -9.93
N LEU A 70 4.88 1.48 -10.04
CA LEU A 70 5.99 1.52 -9.09
C LEU A 70 6.69 2.87 -9.05
N LEU A 71 6.72 3.59 -10.18
CA LEU A 71 7.32 4.92 -10.29
C LEU A 71 6.53 6.02 -9.55
N SER A 72 5.32 5.72 -9.07
CA SER A 72 4.56 6.62 -8.20
C SER A 72 4.94 6.52 -6.72
N LEU A 73 5.84 5.61 -6.37
CA LEU A 73 6.35 5.48 -5.00
C LEU A 73 7.34 6.61 -4.67
N PRO A 74 7.48 6.99 -3.39
CA PRO A 74 8.52 7.93 -2.96
C PRO A 74 9.93 7.46 -3.35
N GLU A 75 10.83 8.39 -3.71
CA GLU A 75 12.19 8.08 -4.20
C GLU A 75 12.96 7.13 -3.27
N LYS A 76 12.88 7.35 -1.95
CA LYS A 76 13.50 6.45 -0.95
C LYS A 76 13.03 4.99 -1.07
N LEU A 77 11.78 4.76 -1.46
CA LEU A 77 11.26 3.42 -1.71
C LEU A 77 11.75 2.85 -3.03
N ILE A 78 11.83 3.67 -4.06
CA ILE A 78 12.40 3.32 -5.36
C ILE A 78 13.85 2.86 -5.17
N ASP A 79 14.65 3.55 -4.38
CA ASP A 79 16.02 3.15 -4.05
C ASP A 79 16.09 1.81 -3.31
N LEU A 80 15.17 1.53 -2.40
CA LEU A 80 15.09 0.23 -1.73
C LEU A 80 14.78 -0.91 -2.70
N ILE A 81 13.99 -0.64 -3.74
CA ILE A 81 13.69 -1.62 -4.80
C ILE A 81 14.90 -1.79 -5.72
N ARG A 82 15.54 -0.71 -6.16
CA ARG A 82 16.76 -0.74 -6.99
C ARG A 82 17.88 -1.56 -6.32
N ASN A 83 18.01 -1.41 -5.00
CA ASN A 83 19.00 -2.14 -4.20
C ASN A 83 18.53 -3.55 -3.76
N ASN A 84 17.44 -4.06 -4.31
CA ASN A 84 16.87 -5.37 -3.97
C ASN A 84 16.57 -5.59 -2.48
N LYS A 85 16.42 -4.50 -1.70
CA LYS A 85 16.01 -4.55 -0.28
C LYS A 85 14.54 -4.90 -0.14
N ILE A 86 13.73 -4.54 -1.13
CA ILE A 86 12.30 -4.82 -1.21
C ILE A 86 12.00 -5.40 -2.59
N SER A 87 11.24 -6.50 -2.64
CA SER A 87 10.85 -7.10 -3.92
C SER A 87 9.69 -6.31 -4.57
N GLN A 88 9.55 -6.45 -5.89
CA GLN A 88 8.44 -5.87 -6.66
C GLN A 88 7.06 -6.25 -6.08
N GLY A 89 6.90 -7.46 -5.55
CA GLY A 89 5.67 -7.92 -4.90
C GLY A 89 5.31 -7.09 -3.67
N HIS A 90 6.27 -6.79 -2.80
CA HIS A 90 6.08 -5.91 -1.64
C HIS A 90 5.78 -4.48 -2.08
N ALA A 91 6.52 -3.97 -3.07
CA ALA A 91 6.35 -2.62 -3.59
C ALA A 91 4.94 -2.37 -4.13
N LYS A 92 4.35 -3.32 -4.86
CA LYS A 92 2.96 -3.24 -5.36
C LYS A 92 1.93 -3.02 -4.25
N ILE A 93 2.13 -3.63 -3.09
CA ILE A 93 1.23 -3.51 -1.93
C ILE A 93 1.32 -2.13 -1.30
N LEU A 94 2.50 -1.50 -1.38
CA LEU A 94 2.80 -0.20 -0.77
C LEU A 94 2.30 0.99 -1.60
N ILE A 95 1.96 0.80 -2.88
CA ILE A 95 1.47 1.87 -3.76
C ILE A 95 0.19 2.48 -3.18
N GLY A 96 0.18 3.83 -3.07
CA GLY A 96 -0.96 4.59 -2.59
C GLY A 96 -1.19 4.54 -1.08
N LEU A 97 -0.22 4.06 -0.30
CA LEU A 97 -0.26 4.11 1.16
C LEU A 97 0.51 5.33 1.67
N GLU A 98 -0.13 6.15 2.51
CA GLU A 98 0.51 7.30 3.16
C GLU A 98 1.74 6.90 3.98
N ASN A 99 1.68 5.75 4.65
CA ASN A 99 2.75 5.23 5.51
C ASN A 99 3.66 4.21 4.80
N ALA A 100 3.78 4.30 3.45
CA ALA A 100 4.51 3.32 2.64
C ALA A 100 5.96 3.12 3.11
N LEU A 101 6.68 4.20 3.43
CA LEU A 101 8.07 4.13 3.87
C LEU A 101 8.23 3.39 5.20
N PHE A 102 7.39 3.73 6.20
CA PHE A 102 7.40 3.06 7.50
C PHE A 102 7.09 1.55 7.37
N LEU A 103 6.16 1.21 6.49
CA LEU A 103 5.83 -0.20 6.21
C LEU A 103 6.99 -0.92 5.52
N ALA A 104 7.70 -0.25 4.63
CA ALA A 104 8.88 -0.78 3.96
C ALA A 104 10.00 -1.12 4.97
N GLU A 105 10.31 -0.22 5.89
CA GLU A 105 11.27 -0.47 6.96
C GLU A 105 10.87 -1.66 7.83
N LYS A 106 9.57 -1.78 8.14
CA LYS A 106 9.04 -2.90 8.92
C LYS A 106 9.14 -4.23 8.16
N ILE A 107 8.90 -4.22 6.84
CA ILE A 107 9.06 -5.38 5.97
C ILE A 107 10.51 -5.86 6.01
N ILE A 108 11.47 -4.94 5.85
CA ILE A 108 12.90 -5.25 5.86
C ILE A 108 13.33 -5.79 7.24
N LYS A 109 13.00 -5.05 8.32
CA LYS A 109 13.38 -5.41 9.69
C LYS A 109 12.84 -6.77 10.13
N LYS A 110 11.60 -7.09 9.76
CA LYS A 110 10.91 -8.34 10.14
C LYS A 110 11.00 -9.43 9.08
N LYS A 111 11.66 -9.18 7.94
CA LYS A 111 11.76 -10.10 6.80
C LYS A 111 10.40 -10.69 6.40
N LEU A 112 9.38 -9.83 6.32
CA LEU A 112 8.02 -10.26 6.02
C LEU A 112 7.92 -10.79 4.58
N SER A 113 7.14 -11.84 4.39
CA SER A 113 6.75 -12.29 3.05
C SER A 113 5.69 -11.37 2.44
N VAL A 114 5.48 -11.45 1.12
CA VAL A 114 4.46 -10.69 0.40
C VAL A 114 3.07 -10.92 1.03
N ARG A 115 2.70 -12.17 1.32
CA ARG A 115 1.41 -12.52 1.97
C ARG A 115 1.27 -11.94 3.38
N GLN A 116 2.33 -11.94 4.17
CA GLN A 116 2.32 -11.32 5.50
C GLN A 116 2.17 -9.81 5.41
N THR A 117 2.79 -9.18 4.40
CA THR A 117 2.65 -7.75 4.13
C THR A 117 1.22 -7.39 3.71
N GLU A 118 0.60 -8.18 2.83
CA GLU A 118 -0.81 -8.00 2.45
C GLU A 118 -1.74 -8.08 3.66
N ASN A 119 -1.56 -9.09 4.53
CA ASN A 119 -2.33 -9.23 5.76
C ASN A 119 -2.14 -8.04 6.71
N LEU A 120 -0.90 -7.57 6.88
CA LEU A 120 -0.59 -6.40 7.71
C LEU A 120 -1.32 -5.15 7.19
N VAL A 121 -1.23 -4.89 5.88
CA VAL A 121 -1.90 -3.74 5.25
C VAL A 121 -3.42 -3.86 5.35
N ARG A 122 -3.99 -5.05 5.18
CA ARG A 122 -5.42 -5.31 5.33
C ARG A 122 -5.91 -4.97 6.75
N ILE A 123 -5.17 -5.41 7.78
CA ILE A 123 -5.50 -5.11 9.18
C ILE A 123 -5.42 -3.59 9.44
N LEU A 124 -4.41 -2.91 8.92
CA LEU A 124 -4.26 -1.46 9.08
C LEU A 124 -5.40 -0.70 8.41
N ARG A 125 -5.78 -1.09 7.18
CA ARG A 125 -6.92 -0.49 6.46
C ARG A 125 -8.26 -0.76 7.16
N SER A 126 -8.45 -1.94 7.74
CA SER A 126 -9.69 -2.25 8.49
C SER A 126 -9.79 -1.45 9.78
N ARG A 127 -8.69 -1.23 10.48
CA ARG A 127 -8.62 -0.37 11.67
C ARG A 127 -8.90 1.09 11.32
N SER A 128 -8.32 1.61 10.24
CA SER A 128 -8.58 2.98 9.76
C SER A 128 -10.05 3.18 9.38
N LYS A 129 -10.69 2.20 8.72
CA LYS A 129 -12.13 2.28 8.40
C LYS A 129 -13.03 2.18 9.64
N SER A 130 -12.58 1.52 10.71
CA SER A 130 -13.33 1.39 11.96
C SER A 130 -13.37 2.70 12.76
N THR A 131 -12.35 3.57 12.61
CA THR A 131 -12.29 4.87 13.30
C THR A 131 -13.11 5.97 12.63
N TYR A 132 -13.59 5.77 11.39
CA TYR A 132 -14.37 6.75 10.62
C TYR A 132 -15.84 6.36 10.39
N LYS A 133 -16.41 5.40 11.14
CA LYS A 133 -17.86 5.40 11.25
C LYS A 133 -18.22 6.59 12.13
N SER A 134 -18.78 7.64 11.51
CA SER A 134 -19.44 8.70 12.24
C SER A 134 -20.44 8.03 13.20
N LYS A 135 -20.14 8.07 14.49
CA LYS A 135 -21.10 7.64 15.50
C LYS A 135 -22.31 8.56 15.39
N ASP A 136 -23.49 8.00 15.52
CA ASP A 136 -24.72 8.75 15.65
C ASP A 136 -24.53 9.80 16.76
N SER A 137 -24.96 11.04 16.50
CA SER A 137 -24.86 12.14 17.45
C SER A 137 -25.50 11.82 18.81
N ASN A 138 -26.58 11.01 18.81
CA ASN A 138 -27.22 10.52 20.01
C ASN A 138 -26.34 9.58 20.83
N ILE A 139 -25.55 8.73 20.14
CA ILE A 139 -24.60 7.82 20.81
C ILE A 139 -23.47 8.61 21.45
N ILE A 140 -22.97 9.65 20.77
CA ILE A 140 -21.92 10.54 21.31
C ILE A 140 -22.44 11.29 22.54
N ALA A 141 -23.65 11.82 22.48
CA ALA A 141 -24.28 12.49 23.62
C ALA A 141 -24.42 11.55 24.83
N THR A 142 -24.85 10.31 24.59
CA THR A 142 -24.99 9.28 25.64
C THR A 142 -23.62 8.88 26.20
N GLU A 143 -22.57 8.76 25.38
CA GLU A 143 -21.20 8.49 25.85
C GLU A 143 -20.67 9.59 26.76
N ASN A 144 -20.93 10.85 26.41
CA ASN A 144 -20.50 12.00 27.21
C ASN A 144 -21.26 12.03 28.54
N ASP A 145 -22.58 11.92 28.52
CA ASP A 145 -23.41 11.88 29.75
C ASP A 145 -22.98 10.77 30.72
N LEU A 146 -22.73 9.57 30.20
CA LEU A 146 -22.22 8.45 31.00
C LEU A 146 -20.81 8.70 31.53
N THR A 147 -19.95 9.30 30.70
CA THR A 147 -18.56 9.63 31.08
C THR A 147 -18.55 10.65 32.23
N ASP A 148 -19.40 11.69 32.15
CA ASP A 148 -19.51 12.73 33.17
C ASP A 148 -20.07 12.17 34.48
N LYS A 149 -21.11 11.31 34.42
CA LYS A 149 -21.73 10.71 35.61
C LYS A 149 -20.84 9.69 36.32
N ILE A 150 -20.06 8.90 35.55
CA ILE A 150 -19.25 7.82 36.09
C ILE A 150 -17.82 8.28 36.41
N GLY A 151 -17.38 9.39 35.81
CA GLY A 151 -16.01 9.90 35.94
C GLY A 151 -14.94 9.07 35.22
N MET A 152 -15.35 8.24 34.24
CA MET A 152 -14.51 7.39 33.41
C MET A 152 -14.98 7.42 31.97
N ARG A 153 -14.05 7.32 31.03
CA ARG A 153 -14.38 7.29 29.61
C ARG A 153 -15.22 6.07 29.25
N VAL A 154 -16.42 6.30 28.74
CA VAL A 154 -17.33 5.27 28.25
C VAL A 154 -17.35 5.27 26.73
N ILE A 155 -17.33 4.09 26.13
CA ILE A 155 -17.39 3.87 24.69
C ILE A 155 -18.54 2.93 24.38
N LEU A 156 -19.50 3.40 23.58
CA LEU A 156 -20.64 2.62 23.10
C LEU A 156 -20.42 2.21 21.64
N ASN A 157 -20.53 0.93 21.37
CA ASN A 157 -20.47 0.40 20.00
C ASN A 157 -21.74 -0.36 19.67
N ASN A 158 -22.65 0.26 18.92
CA ASN A 158 -23.88 -0.37 18.46
C ASN A 158 -23.68 -1.03 17.09
N LYS A 159 -24.23 -2.26 16.95
CA LYS A 159 -24.31 -2.99 15.68
C LYS A 159 -25.68 -2.83 15.06
N LYS A 160 -25.79 -3.06 13.75
CA LYS A 160 -27.06 -2.95 13.00
C LYS A 160 -28.17 -3.90 13.46
N ASN A 161 -27.83 -4.97 14.18
CA ASN A 161 -28.76 -5.98 14.70
C ASN A 161 -29.25 -5.67 16.14
N ASN A 162 -29.22 -4.41 16.57
CA ASN A 162 -29.60 -3.96 17.91
C ASN A 162 -28.78 -4.57 19.05
N THR A 163 -27.64 -5.18 18.76
CA THR A 163 -26.66 -5.60 19.77
C THR A 163 -25.54 -4.60 19.86
N GLY A 164 -24.84 -4.56 20.98
CA GLY A 164 -23.73 -3.63 21.15
C GLY A 164 -22.80 -4.03 22.27
N THR A 165 -21.78 -3.22 22.49
CA THR A 165 -20.84 -3.35 23.59
C THR A 165 -20.67 -1.99 24.26
N ILE A 166 -20.62 -2.01 25.60
CA ILE A 166 -20.24 -0.87 26.42
C ILE A 166 -18.84 -1.17 26.97
N THR A 167 -17.92 -0.24 26.77
CA THR A 167 -16.56 -0.36 27.26
C THR A 167 -16.24 0.80 28.19
N PHE A 168 -15.80 0.49 29.39
CA PHE A 168 -15.32 1.46 30.37
C PHE A 168 -13.79 1.45 30.35
N VAL A 169 -13.17 2.63 30.20
CA VAL A 169 -11.72 2.78 30.17
C VAL A 169 -11.27 3.35 31.52
N TYR A 170 -10.60 2.53 32.32
CA TYR A 170 -10.05 2.94 33.62
C TYR A 170 -8.51 3.02 33.57
N LYS A 171 -7.94 3.88 34.42
CA LYS A 171 -6.48 4.11 34.52
C LYS A 171 -5.83 3.46 35.75
N GLY A 172 -6.64 2.96 36.71
CA GLY A 172 -6.16 2.32 37.94
C GLY A 172 -7.25 1.47 38.58
N TYR A 173 -6.83 0.57 39.52
CA TYR A 173 -7.74 -0.33 40.18
C TYR A 173 -8.82 0.39 41.02
N ASP A 174 -8.51 1.56 41.61
CA ASP A 174 -9.47 2.37 42.36
C ASP A 174 -10.70 2.78 41.52
N GLN A 175 -10.46 3.06 40.24
CA GLN A 175 -11.54 3.37 39.30
C GLN A 175 -12.37 2.14 38.96
N LEU A 176 -11.72 1.00 38.82
CA LEU A 176 -12.40 -0.29 38.60
C LEU A 176 -13.29 -0.67 39.78
N ASP A 177 -12.78 -0.59 41.02
CA ASP A 177 -13.52 -0.90 42.23
C ASP A 177 -14.72 0.03 42.40
N ARG A 178 -14.55 1.33 42.09
CA ARG A 178 -15.64 2.31 42.11
C ARG A 178 -16.73 1.92 41.11
N LEU A 179 -16.37 1.50 39.89
CA LEU A 179 -17.32 1.06 38.87
C LEU A 179 -18.08 -0.21 39.35
N ILE A 180 -17.35 -1.18 39.88
CA ILE A 180 -17.95 -2.41 40.42
C ILE A 180 -18.94 -2.10 41.53
N ASN A 181 -18.60 -1.19 42.43
CA ASN A 181 -19.48 -0.77 43.53
C ASN A 181 -20.73 -0.05 43.03
N ILE A 182 -20.62 0.82 41.99
CA ILE A 182 -21.77 1.46 41.36
C ILE A 182 -22.72 0.42 40.77
N ILE A 183 -22.18 -0.56 40.04
CA ILE A 183 -22.98 -1.64 39.46
C ILE A 183 -23.67 -2.48 40.52
N LYS A 184 -22.95 -2.88 41.57
CA LYS A 184 -23.50 -3.71 42.68
C LYS A 184 -24.56 -2.98 43.51
N LYS A 185 -24.49 -1.65 43.64
CA LYS A 185 -25.42 -0.85 44.45
C LYS A 185 -26.75 -0.62 43.76
N ASN A 186 -26.81 -0.73 42.44
CA ASN A 186 -27.99 -0.51 41.63
C ASN A 186 -28.61 -1.83 41.11
N TYR A 187 -28.16 -2.97 41.61
CA TYR A 187 -28.71 -4.30 41.39
C TYR A 187 -29.02 -4.92 42.74
#